data_97eb93377f0b450e2481be40674e6a29
#
_entry.id   97eb93377f0b450e2481be40674e6a29
#
_cell.length_a   1.000
_cell.length_b   1.000
_cell.length_c   1.000
_cell.angle_alpha   90.00
_cell.angle_beta   90.00
_cell.angle_gamma   90.00
#
_symmetry.space_group_name_H-M   'P 1'
#
loop_
_entity.id
_entity.type
_entity.pdbx_description
1 polymer ?
#
loop_
_entity_poly.entity_id
_entity_poly.type
_entity_poly.pdbx_seq_one_letter_code
_entity_poly.pdbx_strand_id
1 'polypeptide(L)'
;MTETIPMPIENAYWVIPGRLMAGEYPGAHAAKEASQRLSRFIAAGVSSFIDLTYPGEFGIKPYESILDQPHVSNGAPIKYSRFPIGDMRVPTPEGMKAILDSIDESMEAGRTVYLHCYGGLGRTGTVIGCYLVRHGMSGDHALLELRRLRRDTPESYLDSPQTPEQAELILLWKSLDKK
;
A
#
# COMPACT_ATOMS: atom_id res chain seq x y z
N MET A 1 -14.47 -24.40 4.34
CA MET A 1 -14.53 -23.41 3.24
C MET A 1 -14.01 -22.10 3.81
N THR A 2 -12.84 -21.68 3.41
CA THR A 2 -12.30 -20.35 3.77
C THR A 2 -13.15 -19.33 3.02
N GLU A 3 -13.98 -18.57 3.75
CA GLU A 3 -14.65 -17.40 3.16
C GLU A 3 -13.57 -16.47 2.61
N THR A 4 -13.56 -16.32 1.31
CA THR A 4 -12.69 -15.32 0.65
C THR A 4 -13.22 -13.96 1.04
N ILE A 5 -12.49 -13.22 1.87
CA ILE A 5 -12.80 -11.82 2.18
C ILE A 5 -12.77 -11.06 0.85
N PRO A 6 -13.89 -10.46 0.41
CA PRO A 6 -13.92 -9.75 -0.86
C PRO A 6 -12.97 -8.56 -0.81
N MET A 7 -12.28 -8.30 -1.93
CA MET A 7 -11.40 -7.13 -2.03
C MET A 7 -12.21 -5.83 -1.87
N PRO A 8 -11.74 -4.87 -1.07
CA PRO A 8 -12.47 -3.62 -0.83
C PRO A 8 -12.62 -2.76 -2.09
N ILE A 9 -11.64 -2.85 -3.00
CA ILE A 9 -11.64 -2.21 -4.34
C ILE A 9 -10.94 -3.12 -5.35
N GLU A 10 -11.21 -2.91 -6.64
CA GLU A 10 -10.72 -3.79 -7.70
C GLU A 10 -9.19 -3.73 -7.87
N ASN A 11 -8.59 -2.53 -7.80
CA ASN A 11 -7.14 -2.35 -7.92
C ASN A 11 -6.42 -2.44 -6.55
N ALA A 12 -6.80 -3.42 -5.75
CA ALA A 12 -6.08 -3.79 -4.54
C ALA A 12 -5.76 -5.30 -4.54
N TYR A 13 -4.73 -5.68 -3.81
CA TYR A 13 -4.30 -7.07 -3.71
C TYR A 13 -3.66 -7.35 -2.35
N TRP A 14 -3.79 -8.58 -1.88
CA TRP A 14 -3.08 -9.04 -0.70
C TRP A 14 -1.62 -9.35 -1.03
N VAL A 15 -0.71 -8.71 -0.31
CA VAL A 15 0.72 -9.09 -0.29
C VAL A 15 0.90 -10.23 0.70
N ILE A 16 0.32 -10.10 1.89
CA ILE A 16 0.21 -11.15 2.91
C ILE A 16 -1.26 -11.20 3.33
N PRO A 17 -1.97 -12.31 3.05
CA PRO A 17 -3.39 -12.43 3.37
C PRO A 17 -3.70 -12.08 4.84
N GLY A 18 -4.66 -11.18 5.04
CA GLY A 18 -5.09 -10.71 6.36
C GLY A 18 -4.10 -9.80 7.11
N ARG A 19 -2.93 -9.48 6.52
CA ARG A 19 -1.87 -8.72 7.19
C ARG A 19 -1.42 -7.47 6.43
N LEU A 20 -1.12 -7.63 5.13
CA LEU A 20 -0.63 -6.54 4.28
C LEU A 20 -1.36 -6.54 2.95
N MET A 21 -2.03 -5.46 2.66
CA MET A 21 -2.72 -5.20 1.39
C MET A 21 -2.10 -3.97 0.74
N ALA A 22 -2.08 -3.93 -0.58
CA ALA A 22 -1.57 -2.80 -1.35
C ALA A 22 -2.49 -2.49 -2.54
N GLY A 23 -2.45 -1.26 -3.04
CA GLY A 23 -3.25 -0.89 -4.20
C GLY A 23 -3.31 0.62 -4.47
N GLU A 24 -4.41 1.05 -5.10
CA GLU A 24 -4.66 2.43 -5.46
C GLU A 24 -5.22 3.26 -4.29
N TYR A 25 -5.31 4.58 -4.49
CA TYR A 25 -5.91 5.52 -3.56
C TYR A 25 -7.31 5.05 -3.10
N PRO A 26 -7.55 4.93 -1.76
CA PRO A 26 -8.77 4.32 -1.23
C PRO A 26 -9.95 5.28 -1.10
N GLY A 27 -9.73 6.59 -1.26
CA GLY A 27 -10.77 7.61 -1.15
C GLY A 27 -11.58 7.80 -2.44
N ALA A 28 -12.32 8.89 -2.50
CA ALA A 28 -13.09 9.34 -3.66
C ALA A 28 -13.30 10.85 -3.61
N HIS A 29 -13.74 11.45 -4.73
CA HIS A 29 -14.06 12.89 -4.77
C HIS A 29 -15.28 13.24 -3.92
N ALA A 30 -16.31 12.38 -3.94
CA ALA A 30 -17.51 12.57 -3.13
C ALA A 30 -17.32 11.94 -1.74
N ALA A 31 -17.59 12.70 -0.68
CA ALA A 31 -17.39 12.25 0.70
C ALA A 31 -18.19 10.97 1.04
N LYS A 32 -19.42 10.85 0.51
CA LYS A 32 -20.25 9.65 0.71
C LYS A 32 -19.61 8.41 0.08
N GLU A 33 -19.10 8.54 -1.13
CA GLU A 33 -18.41 7.44 -1.82
C GLU A 33 -17.11 7.07 -1.11
N ALA A 34 -16.31 8.07 -0.69
CA ALA A 34 -15.10 7.85 0.10
C ALA A 34 -15.40 7.07 1.39
N SER A 35 -16.44 7.47 2.14
CA SER A 35 -16.88 6.75 3.34
C SER A 35 -17.26 5.30 3.05
N GLN A 36 -17.99 5.05 1.97
CA GLN A 36 -18.39 3.70 1.57
C GLN A 36 -17.19 2.83 1.17
N ARG A 37 -16.24 3.39 0.41
CA ARG A 37 -15.01 2.68 0.04
C ARG A 37 -14.18 2.34 1.27
N LEU A 38 -13.92 3.32 2.14
CA LEU A 38 -13.15 3.14 3.37
C LEU A 38 -13.79 2.11 4.32
N SER A 39 -15.12 2.13 4.47
CA SER A 39 -15.83 1.12 5.26
C SER A 39 -15.59 -0.31 4.77
N ARG A 40 -15.41 -0.52 3.46
CA ARG A 40 -15.06 -1.85 2.92
C ARG A 40 -13.65 -2.28 3.34
N PHE A 41 -12.67 -1.35 3.38
CA PHE A 41 -11.34 -1.65 3.91
C PHE A 41 -11.39 -2.06 5.39
N ILE A 42 -12.17 -1.33 6.19
CA ILE A 42 -12.34 -1.65 7.60
C ILE A 42 -13.02 -3.01 7.77
N ALA A 43 -14.06 -3.30 6.96
CA ALA A 43 -14.72 -4.60 6.95
C ALA A 43 -13.79 -5.76 6.52
N ALA A 44 -12.79 -5.47 5.68
CA ALA A 44 -11.74 -6.41 5.30
C ALA A 44 -10.64 -6.56 6.39
N GLY A 45 -10.78 -5.87 7.53
CA GLY A 45 -9.87 -5.93 8.68
C GLY A 45 -8.76 -4.88 8.68
N VAL A 46 -8.67 -4.01 7.67
CA VAL A 46 -7.65 -2.96 7.61
C VAL A 46 -7.81 -2.00 8.79
N SER A 47 -6.73 -1.76 9.52
CA SER A 47 -6.69 -0.87 10.69
C SER A 47 -5.46 0.05 10.70
N SER A 48 -4.66 0.02 9.64
CA SER A 48 -3.53 0.93 9.41
C SER A 48 -3.44 1.30 7.93
N PHE A 49 -3.40 2.60 7.63
CA PHE A 49 -3.25 3.13 6.27
C PHE A 49 -1.90 3.82 6.14
N ILE A 50 -1.16 3.48 5.08
CA ILE A 50 0.11 4.12 4.72
C ILE A 50 -0.07 4.77 3.35
N ASP A 51 -0.02 6.10 3.34
CA ASP A 51 -0.26 6.95 2.18
C ASP A 51 1.07 7.47 1.63
N LEU A 52 1.39 7.13 0.39
CA LEU A 52 2.62 7.55 -0.30
C LEU A 52 2.42 8.81 -1.16
N THR A 53 1.24 9.42 -1.15
CA THR A 53 0.92 10.59 -1.97
C THR A 53 1.30 11.90 -1.29
N TYR A 54 1.56 12.93 -2.09
CA TYR A 54 1.52 14.31 -1.59
C TYR A 54 0.08 14.76 -1.37
N PRO A 55 -0.18 15.62 -0.36
CA PRO A 55 -1.51 16.18 -0.14
C PRO A 55 -2.06 16.85 -1.41
N GLY A 56 -3.20 16.40 -1.89
CA GLY A 56 -3.90 17.01 -3.03
C GLY A 56 -3.30 16.73 -4.40
N GLU A 57 -2.29 15.85 -4.53
CA GLU A 57 -1.76 15.51 -5.85
C GLU A 57 -2.88 14.98 -6.77
N PHE A 58 -2.84 15.31 -8.05
CA PHE A 58 -3.89 14.96 -9.03
C PHE A 58 -5.32 15.31 -8.60
N GLY A 59 -5.50 16.23 -7.64
CA GLY A 59 -6.80 16.64 -7.13
C GLY A 59 -7.48 15.63 -6.20
N ILE A 60 -6.77 14.59 -5.72
CA ILE A 60 -7.33 13.66 -4.74
C ILE A 60 -7.72 14.37 -3.45
N LYS A 61 -8.80 13.91 -2.83
CA LYS A 61 -9.28 14.45 -1.56
C LYS A 61 -8.65 13.74 -0.38
N PRO A 62 -8.23 14.46 0.67
CA PRO A 62 -7.79 13.83 1.92
C PRO A 62 -8.91 12.97 2.50
N TYR A 63 -8.57 11.79 3.01
CA TYR A 63 -9.55 10.87 3.59
C TYR A 63 -9.29 10.57 5.08
N GLU A 64 -8.20 11.06 5.64
CA GLU A 64 -7.81 10.82 7.03
C GLU A 64 -8.94 11.13 8.02
N SER A 65 -9.57 12.33 7.90
CA SER A 65 -10.68 12.71 8.75
C SER A 65 -11.94 11.85 8.60
N ILE A 66 -12.07 11.13 7.47
CA ILE A 66 -13.17 10.20 7.26
C ILE A 66 -12.94 8.90 8.05
N LEU A 67 -11.69 8.48 8.22
CA LEU A 67 -11.35 7.30 9.01
C LEU A 67 -11.74 7.45 10.49
N ASP A 68 -11.69 8.68 11.03
CA ASP A 68 -12.06 8.97 12.41
C ASP A 68 -13.58 8.94 12.66
N GLN A 69 -14.38 8.87 11.61
CA GLN A 69 -15.84 8.86 11.74
C GLN A 69 -16.33 7.50 12.25
N PRO A 70 -17.15 7.46 13.32
CA PRO A 70 -17.58 6.18 13.93
C PRO A 70 -18.28 5.20 12.99
N HIS A 71 -19.02 5.73 12.01
CA HIS A 71 -19.72 4.88 11.01
C HIS A 71 -18.76 4.27 9.96
N VAL A 72 -17.51 4.76 9.89
CA VAL A 72 -16.46 4.18 9.03
C VAL A 72 -15.58 3.25 9.85
N SER A 73 -15.05 3.72 10.97
CA SER A 73 -14.12 2.98 11.83
C SER A 73 -14.77 1.91 12.72
N ASN A 74 -16.10 1.85 12.80
CA ASN A 74 -16.82 1.03 13.79
C ASN A 74 -16.36 1.30 15.24
N GLY A 75 -15.86 2.52 15.51
CA GLY A 75 -15.32 2.91 16.82
C GLY A 75 -13.92 2.34 17.13
N ALA A 76 -13.30 1.61 16.19
CA ALA A 76 -11.94 1.12 16.37
C ALA A 76 -10.91 2.21 16.01
N PRO A 77 -9.77 2.29 16.72
CA PRO A 77 -8.71 3.24 16.39
C PRO A 77 -8.00 2.83 15.09
N ILE A 78 -8.09 3.68 14.08
CA ILE A 78 -7.41 3.49 12.79
C ILE A 78 -6.12 4.31 12.79
N LYS A 79 -4.99 3.66 12.48
CA LYS A 79 -3.71 4.34 12.29
C LYS A 79 -3.63 4.89 10.85
N TYR A 80 -3.23 6.14 10.72
CA TYR A 80 -2.91 6.76 9.44
C TYR A 80 -1.49 7.32 9.48
N SER A 81 -0.71 7.04 8.45
CA SER A 81 0.65 7.57 8.30
C SER A 81 0.90 7.98 6.85
N ARG A 82 1.55 9.12 6.65
CA ARG A 82 1.90 9.60 5.31
C ARG A 82 3.40 9.70 5.15
N PHE A 83 3.89 9.13 4.04
CA PHE A 83 5.29 9.20 3.61
C PHE A 83 5.33 9.65 2.14
N PRO A 84 5.27 10.94 1.85
CA PRO A 84 5.13 11.43 0.49
C PRO A 84 6.32 11.07 -0.38
N ILE A 85 6.06 10.44 -1.51
CA ILE A 85 7.03 10.17 -2.57
C ILE A 85 6.52 10.86 -3.84
N GLY A 86 7.38 11.58 -4.55
CA GLY A 86 7.02 12.18 -5.84
C GLY A 86 6.53 11.12 -6.83
N ASP A 87 5.53 11.47 -7.64
CA ASP A 87 5.05 10.56 -8.66
C ASP A 87 6.17 10.14 -9.61
N MET A 88 6.20 8.88 -10.01
CA MET A 88 7.25 8.27 -10.83
C MET A 88 8.67 8.32 -10.21
N ARG A 89 8.81 8.70 -8.93
CA ARG A 89 10.08 8.82 -8.21
C ARG A 89 10.28 7.68 -7.21
N VAL A 90 11.48 7.65 -6.65
CA VAL A 90 11.87 6.78 -5.54
C VAL A 90 12.12 7.61 -4.29
N PRO A 91 11.89 7.07 -3.08
CA PRO A 91 12.32 7.72 -1.84
C PRO A 91 13.83 7.56 -1.65
N THR A 92 14.40 8.33 -0.72
CA THR A 92 15.77 8.06 -0.24
C THR A 92 15.82 6.70 0.46
N PRO A 93 17.00 6.07 0.59
CA PRO A 93 17.14 4.82 1.35
C PRO A 93 16.59 4.93 2.79
N GLU A 94 16.84 6.05 3.46
CA GLU A 94 16.32 6.33 4.82
C GLU A 94 14.79 6.47 4.81
N GLY A 95 14.25 7.14 3.80
CA GLY A 95 12.79 7.26 3.61
C GLY A 95 12.13 5.90 3.38
N MET A 96 12.73 5.05 2.54
CA MET A 96 12.23 3.70 2.32
C MET A 96 12.29 2.86 3.62
N LYS A 97 13.40 2.93 4.38
CA LYS A 97 13.49 2.25 5.68
C LYS A 97 12.37 2.67 6.61
N ALA A 98 12.11 3.98 6.74
CA ALA A 98 11.03 4.50 7.60
C ALA A 98 9.66 3.96 7.19
N ILE A 99 9.39 3.84 5.88
CA ILE A 99 8.14 3.26 5.37
C ILE A 99 8.05 1.77 5.75
N LEU A 100 9.11 1.01 5.50
CA LEU A 100 9.14 -0.42 5.78
C LEU A 100 9.06 -0.71 7.29
N ASP A 101 9.71 0.10 8.12
CA ASP A 101 9.63 0.02 9.58
C ASP A 101 8.18 0.28 10.05
N SER A 102 7.50 1.29 9.46
CA SER A 102 6.09 1.58 9.78
C SER A 102 5.14 0.43 9.41
N ILE A 103 5.43 -0.32 8.32
CA ILE A 103 4.69 -1.53 7.95
C ILE A 103 4.91 -2.60 9.02
N ASP A 104 6.18 -2.92 9.31
CA ASP A 104 6.57 -3.97 10.25
C ASP A 104 6.00 -3.69 11.64
N GLU A 105 6.19 -2.49 12.20
CA GLU A 105 5.64 -2.06 13.50
C GLU A 105 4.11 -2.17 13.57
N SER A 106 3.42 -1.76 12.49
CA SER A 106 1.96 -1.87 12.45
C SER A 106 1.50 -3.33 12.48
N MET A 107 2.17 -4.21 11.75
CA MET A 107 1.86 -5.64 11.72
C MET A 107 2.22 -6.34 13.03
N GLU A 108 3.33 -5.96 13.67
CA GLU A 108 3.73 -6.45 15.00
C GLU A 108 2.72 -6.05 16.07
N ALA A 109 2.14 -4.86 15.95
CA ALA A 109 1.04 -4.39 16.81
C ALA A 109 -0.32 -5.05 16.49
N GLY A 110 -0.35 -6.08 15.63
CA GLY A 110 -1.56 -6.82 15.26
C GLY A 110 -2.48 -6.10 14.28
N ARG A 111 -2.03 -5.05 13.62
CA ARG A 111 -2.81 -4.31 12.63
C ARG A 111 -2.69 -4.95 11.24
N THR A 112 -3.76 -4.85 10.48
CA THR A 112 -3.73 -5.11 9.03
C THR A 112 -3.47 -3.80 8.30
N VAL A 113 -2.43 -3.79 7.47
CA VAL A 113 -1.93 -2.59 6.79
C VAL A 113 -2.48 -2.51 5.37
N TYR A 114 -2.92 -1.32 4.95
CA TYR A 114 -3.14 -0.96 3.56
C TYR A 114 -2.14 0.12 3.12
N LEU A 115 -1.31 -0.23 2.14
CA LEU A 115 -0.31 0.68 1.53
C LEU A 115 -0.79 1.12 0.15
N HIS A 116 -0.76 2.42 -0.12
CA HIS A 116 -1.18 2.93 -1.43
C HIS A 116 -0.41 4.18 -1.88
N CYS A 117 -0.45 4.43 -3.17
CA CYS A 117 -0.17 5.73 -3.77
C CYS A 117 -1.42 6.24 -4.51
N TYR A 118 -1.27 6.89 -5.67
CA TYR A 118 -2.43 7.27 -6.50
C TYR A 118 -3.00 6.05 -7.24
N GLY A 119 -2.23 5.48 -8.18
CA GLY A 119 -2.67 4.35 -9.01
C GLY A 119 -2.32 2.96 -8.45
N GLY A 120 -1.57 2.86 -7.36
CA GLY A 120 -1.16 1.56 -6.81
C GLY A 120 -0.10 0.81 -7.61
N LEU A 121 0.58 1.46 -8.55
CA LEU A 121 1.52 0.84 -9.50
C LEU A 121 2.98 1.14 -9.19
N GLY A 122 3.40 2.39 -9.36
CA GLY A 122 4.82 2.79 -9.29
C GLY A 122 5.37 2.81 -7.88
N ARG A 123 4.99 3.80 -7.08
CA ARG A 123 5.45 4.00 -5.69
C ARG A 123 5.05 2.82 -4.80
N THR A 124 3.80 2.38 -4.91
CA THR A 124 3.29 1.20 -4.19
C THR A 124 4.09 -0.04 -4.54
N GLY A 125 4.30 -0.32 -5.83
CA GLY A 125 5.08 -1.46 -6.28
C GLY A 125 6.53 -1.41 -5.79
N THR A 126 7.14 -0.22 -5.78
CA THR A 126 8.50 -0.02 -5.28
C THR A 126 8.61 -0.38 -3.80
N VAL A 127 7.70 0.13 -2.97
CA VAL A 127 7.69 -0.16 -1.52
C VAL A 127 7.44 -1.64 -1.27
N ILE A 128 6.46 -2.26 -1.93
CA ILE A 128 6.17 -3.69 -1.77
C ILE A 128 7.34 -4.55 -2.25
N GLY A 129 7.99 -4.19 -3.37
CA GLY A 129 9.19 -4.89 -3.83
C GLY A 129 10.32 -4.85 -2.80
N CYS A 130 10.62 -3.66 -2.24
CA CYS A 130 11.62 -3.52 -1.18
C CYS A 130 11.20 -4.25 0.11
N TYR A 131 9.92 -4.28 0.45
CA TYR A 131 9.38 -5.05 1.56
C TYR A 131 9.67 -6.56 1.39
N LEU A 132 9.39 -7.12 0.23
CA LEU A 132 9.65 -8.53 -0.08
C LEU A 132 11.16 -8.85 0.00
N VAL A 133 12.01 -7.93 -0.47
CA VAL A 133 13.48 -8.09 -0.37
C VAL A 133 13.94 -8.04 1.08
N ARG A 134 13.44 -7.11 1.90
CA ARG A 134 13.72 -7.04 3.35
C ARG A 134 13.40 -8.36 4.05
N HIS A 135 12.32 -9.02 3.63
CA HIS A 135 11.84 -10.28 4.20
C HIS A 135 12.38 -11.54 3.48
N GLY A 136 13.49 -11.43 2.77
CA GLY A 136 14.31 -12.56 2.34
C GLY A 136 14.26 -12.89 0.85
N MET A 137 13.46 -12.23 0.03
CA MET A 137 13.49 -12.43 -1.42
C MET A 137 14.72 -11.78 -2.06
N SER A 138 15.16 -12.30 -3.20
CA SER A 138 16.05 -11.54 -4.09
C SER A 138 15.24 -10.46 -4.83
N GLY A 139 15.90 -9.41 -5.30
CA GLY A 139 15.24 -8.34 -6.05
C GLY A 139 14.49 -8.86 -7.29
N ASP A 140 15.11 -9.77 -8.04
CA ASP A 140 14.48 -10.40 -9.23
C ASP A 140 13.22 -11.18 -8.86
N HIS A 141 13.27 -11.97 -7.80
CA HIS A 141 12.09 -12.71 -7.32
C HIS A 141 11.00 -11.77 -6.79
N ALA A 142 11.36 -10.66 -6.14
CA ALA A 142 10.40 -9.67 -5.69
C ALA A 142 9.64 -9.01 -6.85
N LEU A 143 10.33 -8.71 -7.96
CA LEU A 143 9.69 -8.19 -9.18
C LEU A 143 8.73 -9.19 -9.82
N LEU A 144 9.10 -10.48 -9.86
CA LEU A 144 8.22 -11.54 -10.35
C LEU A 144 7.01 -11.74 -9.43
N GLU A 145 7.23 -11.70 -8.13
CA GLU A 145 6.17 -11.83 -7.13
C GLU A 145 5.17 -10.68 -7.20
N LEU A 146 5.62 -9.45 -7.42
CA LEU A 146 4.72 -8.31 -7.65
C LEU A 146 3.76 -8.56 -8.82
N ARG A 147 4.24 -9.09 -9.94
CA ARG A 147 3.38 -9.45 -11.09
C ARG A 147 2.37 -10.52 -10.69
N ARG A 148 2.82 -11.54 -9.96
CA ARG A 148 1.96 -12.63 -9.48
C ARG A 148 0.85 -12.12 -8.56
N LEU A 149 1.18 -11.26 -7.60
CA LEU A 149 0.24 -10.69 -6.63
C LEU A 149 -0.83 -9.83 -7.29
N ARG A 150 -0.49 -9.14 -8.38
CA ARG A 150 -1.38 -8.22 -9.10
C ARG A 150 -2.15 -8.87 -10.25
N ARG A 151 -1.92 -10.15 -10.57
CA ARG A 151 -2.45 -10.81 -11.78
C ARG A 151 -3.97 -10.72 -11.93
N ASP A 152 -4.71 -10.65 -10.83
CA ASP A 152 -6.17 -10.63 -10.82
C ASP A 152 -6.75 -9.21 -10.72
N THR A 153 -5.91 -8.17 -10.69
CA THR A 153 -6.37 -6.78 -10.73
C THR A 153 -6.68 -6.34 -12.17
N PRO A 154 -7.67 -5.44 -12.39
CA PRO A 154 -7.98 -4.93 -13.72
C PRO A 154 -6.79 -4.35 -14.47
N GLU A 155 -5.87 -3.70 -13.75
CA GLU A 155 -4.67 -3.07 -14.31
C GLU A 155 -3.42 -3.96 -14.27
N SER A 156 -3.59 -5.28 -14.18
CA SER A 156 -2.47 -6.26 -14.15
C SER A 156 -1.58 -6.21 -15.39
N TYR A 157 -2.08 -5.69 -16.51
CA TYR A 157 -1.33 -5.49 -17.76
C TYR A 157 -0.34 -4.31 -17.71
N LEU A 158 -0.48 -3.40 -16.73
CA LEU A 158 0.44 -2.28 -16.54
C LEU A 158 1.63 -2.71 -15.68
N ASP A 159 2.81 -2.12 -15.98
CA ASP A 159 4.02 -2.39 -15.21
C ASP A 159 3.92 -1.89 -13.76
N SER A 160 4.45 -2.70 -12.85
CA SER A 160 4.66 -2.35 -11.45
C SER A 160 5.97 -2.97 -10.95
N PRO A 161 6.93 -2.14 -10.50
CA PRO A 161 6.90 -0.67 -10.56
C PRO A 161 6.93 -0.12 -11.97
N GLN A 162 6.66 1.18 -12.12
CA GLN A 162 6.45 1.82 -13.43
C GLN A 162 7.73 2.32 -14.11
N THR A 163 8.80 2.57 -13.35
CA THR A 163 10.03 3.15 -13.90
C THR A 163 11.25 2.24 -13.69
N PRO A 164 12.27 2.32 -14.58
CA PRO A 164 13.53 1.59 -14.37
C PRO A 164 14.20 1.93 -13.04
N GLU A 165 14.17 3.19 -12.60
CA GLU A 165 14.76 3.63 -11.34
C GLU A 165 14.05 2.98 -10.13
N GLN A 166 12.74 2.83 -10.19
CA GLN A 166 11.96 2.13 -9.17
C GLN A 166 12.30 0.64 -9.11
N ALA A 167 12.44 -0.01 -10.26
CA ALA A 167 12.85 -1.41 -10.33
C ALA A 167 14.30 -1.61 -9.83
N GLU A 168 15.22 -0.69 -10.19
CA GLU A 168 16.62 -0.73 -9.74
C GLU A 168 16.71 -0.63 -8.21
N LEU A 169 15.91 0.23 -7.57
CA LEU A 169 15.89 0.31 -6.11
C LEU A 169 15.52 -1.04 -5.47
N ILE A 170 14.56 -1.76 -6.03
CA ILE A 170 14.19 -3.11 -5.54
C ILE A 170 15.37 -4.08 -5.68
N LEU A 171 16.03 -4.08 -6.85
CA LEU A 171 17.17 -4.96 -7.12
C LEU A 171 18.34 -4.72 -6.16
N LEU A 172 18.58 -3.46 -5.78
CA LEU A 172 19.68 -3.05 -4.90
C LEU A 172 19.30 -3.05 -3.41
N TRP A 173 18.02 -3.23 -3.06
CA TRP A 173 17.53 -2.98 -1.70
C TRP A 173 18.23 -3.82 -0.63
N LYS A 174 18.56 -5.07 -0.92
CA LYS A 174 19.31 -5.92 0.02
C LYS A 174 20.64 -5.32 0.48
N SER A 175 21.30 -4.55 -0.38
CA SER A 175 22.57 -3.89 -0.03
C SER A 175 22.36 -2.57 0.73
N LEU A 176 21.19 -1.93 0.54
CA LEU A 176 20.85 -0.64 1.12
C LEU A 176 20.17 -0.78 2.49
N ASP A 177 19.42 -1.86 2.71
CA ASP A 177 18.69 -2.15 3.96
C ASP A 177 19.58 -2.84 5.01
N LYS A 178 20.81 -2.38 5.13
CA LYS A 178 21.69 -2.86 6.21
C LYS A 178 21.25 -2.22 7.53
N LYS A 179 20.88 -3.08 8.48
CA LYS A 179 20.64 -2.68 9.87
C LYS A 179 21.96 -2.33 10.57
#